data_ff34e1fafe264f551835456878d5c329
#
_entry.id   ff34e1fafe264f551835456878d5c329
#
_cell.length_a   1.000
_cell.length_b   1.000
_cell.length_c   1.000
_cell.angle_alpha   90.00
_cell.angle_beta   90.00
_cell.angle_gamma   90.00
#
_symmetry.space_group_name_H-M   'P 1'
#
loop_
_entity.id
_entity.type
_entity.pdbx_description
1 polymer ?
#
loop_
_entity_poly.entity_id
_entity_poly.type
_entity_poly.pdbx_seq_one_letter_code
_entity_poly.pdbx_strand_id
1 'polypeptide(L)'
;VAYQIYPKSFLDTNGDGIGDLRGIISKLDYLKKLGIDIIWLSPIYKSPFVDQGYDISDYYAIAEEFGTMEEFDELLSEAKKRDMYIIMDLVINHCSDQHEWFQKALADPDGEYADYFYFRKGRNGNPPSNLRSYFGGSCWEPVPGTDKYYLHMFAKEQPDLNWENPLLREKLYEMINWWLEKGLAGFRIDAIINIKKDLDFPDFKPDGPDGLAGCWKMVDEVDGVGELLEDLKKHTFQKYEAFT
;
A
#
# COMPACT_ATOMS: atom_id res chain seq x y z
N VAL A 1 -21.90 -7.02 8.73
CA VAL A 1 -21.57 -5.58 8.75
C VAL A 1 -20.06 -5.43 8.86
N ALA A 2 -19.43 -4.64 7.98
CA ALA A 2 -18.01 -4.31 8.08
C ALA A 2 -17.84 -2.99 8.87
N TYR A 3 -16.84 -2.96 9.75
CA TYR A 3 -16.50 -1.80 10.58
C TYR A 3 -15.01 -1.50 10.49
N GLN A 4 -14.66 -0.29 10.10
CA GLN A 4 -13.26 0.14 10.04
C GLN A 4 -12.76 0.53 11.43
N ILE A 5 -11.60 0.01 11.79
CA ILE A 5 -10.82 0.46 12.93
C ILE A 5 -9.55 1.13 12.42
N TYR A 6 -9.36 2.37 12.86
CA TYR A 6 -8.09 3.06 12.77
C TYR A 6 -7.31 2.79 14.06
N PRO A 7 -6.35 1.84 14.07
CA PRO A 7 -5.75 1.33 15.32
C PRO A 7 -5.18 2.45 16.18
N LYS A 8 -4.46 3.39 15.58
CA LYS A 8 -3.80 4.52 16.24
C LYS A 8 -4.70 5.30 17.19
N SER A 9 -6.00 5.45 16.86
CA SER A 9 -6.95 6.26 17.62
C SER A 9 -8.07 5.46 18.30
N PHE A 10 -8.03 4.12 18.27
CA PHE A 10 -9.14 3.31 18.76
C PHE A 10 -9.09 3.12 20.29
N LEU A 11 -8.05 2.51 20.83
CA LEU A 11 -7.85 2.32 22.27
C LEU A 11 -6.39 2.05 22.58
N ASP A 12 -5.79 2.93 23.36
CA ASP A 12 -4.47 2.83 23.94
C ASP A 12 -4.54 2.03 25.25
N THR A 13 -3.81 0.94 25.34
CA THR A 13 -3.77 0.09 26.55
C THR A 13 -2.49 0.22 27.37
N ASN A 14 -1.43 0.79 26.81
CA ASN A 14 -0.13 0.93 27.46
C ASN A 14 0.16 2.35 27.94
N GLY A 15 -0.65 3.34 27.52
CA GLY A 15 -0.56 4.73 27.97
C GLY A 15 0.47 5.58 27.21
N ASP A 16 0.86 5.17 25.99
CA ASP A 16 1.81 5.90 25.15
C ASP A 16 1.14 6.94 24.24
N GLY A 17 -0.20 7.00 24.22
CA GLY A 17 -0.99 7.91 23.40
C GLY A 17 -1.36 7.35 22.03
N ILE A 18 -1.00 6.10 21.74
CA ILE A 18 -1.28 5.40 20.48
C ILE A 18 -2.14 4.17 20.78
N GLY A 19 -3.25 4.01 20.05
CA GLY A 19 -4.07 2.80 20.14
C GLY A 19 -3.35 1.58 19.61
N ASP A 20 -3.67 0.41 20.17
CA ASP A 20 -2.92 -0.83 19.95
C ASP A 20 -3.83 -2.05 19.69
N LEU A 21 -3.22 -3.17 19.29
CA LEU A 21 -3.92 -4.44 19.04
C LEU A 21 -4.59 -4.98 20.30
N ARG A 22 -4.01 -4.81 21.47
CA ARG A 22 -4.61 -5.16 22.77
C ARG A 22 -5.90 -4.42 23.02
N GLY A 23 -5.94 -3.13 22.66
CA GLY A 23 -7.15 -2.32 22.72
C GLY A 23 -8.27 -2.88 21.85
N ILE A 24 -7.94 -3.32 20.62
CA ILE A 24 -8.92 -3.94 19.71
C ILE A 24 -9.41 -5.27 20.30
N ILE A 25 -8.52 -6.15 20.74
CA ILE A 25 -8.87 -7.45 21.36
C ILE A 25 -9.83 -7.23 22.53
N SER A 26 -9.55 -6.25 23.39
CA SER A 26 -10.36 -5.95 24.57
C SER A 26 -11.78 -5.50 24.25
N LYS A 27 -12.04 -5.05 23.02
CA LYS A 27 -13.34 -4.53 22.55
C LYS A 27 -14.10 -5.47 21.62
N LEU A 28 -13.59 -6.67 21.34
CA LEU A 28 -14.27 -7.62 20.44
C LEU A 28 -15.69 -7.96 20.89
N ASP A 29 -15.93 -8.15 22.19
CA ASP A 29 -17.30 -8.41 22.70
C ASP A 29 -18.24 -7.23 22.50
N TYR A 30 -17.73 -6.01 22.67
CA TYR A 30 -18.49 -4.78 22.37
C TYR A 30 -18.83 -4.71 20.88
N LEU A 31 -17.85 -4.95 19.99
CA LEU A 31 -18.06 -4.92 18.54
C LEU A 31 -19.05 -6.00 18.09
N LYS A 32 -18.96 -7.20 18.67
CA LYS A 32 -19.94 -8.28 18.40
C LYS A 32 -21.35 -7.90 18.81
N LYS A 33 -21.54 -7.29 19.99
CA LYS A 33 -22.85 -6.78 20.44
C LYS A 33 -23.38 -5.67 19.53
N LEU A 34 -22.52 -4.90 18.90
CA LEU A 34 -22.90 -3.87 17.93
C LEU A 34 -23.35 -4.48 16.59
N GLY A 35 -23.18 -5.79 16.40
CA GLY A 35 -23.55 -6.50 15.17
C GLY A 35 -22.49 -6.45 14.07
N ILE A 36 -21.22 -6.30 14.45
CA ILE A 36 -20.10 -6.31 13.50
C ILE A 36 -19.72 -7.75 13.16
N ASP A 37 -19.56 -8.03 11.87
CA ASP A 37 -19.12 -9.32 11.35
C ASP A 37 -17.66 -9.26 10.86
N ILE A 38 -17.27 -8.13 10.27
CA ILE A 38 -15.93 -7.92 9.69
C ILE A 38 -15.32 -6.67 10.30
N ILE A 39 -14.10 -6.79 10.78
CA ILE A 39 -13.26 -5.67 11.19
C ILE A 39 -12.23 -5.41 10.11
N TRP A 40 -12.27 -4.21 9.52
CA TRP A 40 -11.24 -3.73 8.62
C TRP A 40 -10.25 -2.86 9.41
N LEU A 41 -9.00 -3.32 9.47
CA LEU A 41 -7.90 -2.55 10.07
C LEU A 41 -7.26 -1.65 9.00
N SER A 42 -7.19 -0.35 9.27
CA SER A 42 -6.25 0.53 8.55
C SER A 42 -4.82 0.02 8.73
N PRO A 43 -3.86 0.42 7.88
CA PRO A 43 -2.54 -0.23 7.84
C PRO A 43 -1.87 -0.36 9.22
N ILE A 44 -1.42 -1.56 9.55
CA ILE A 44 -0.69 -1.88 10.79
C ILE A 44 0.72 -2.42 10.53
N TYR A 45 1.12 -2.46 9.26
CA TYR A 45 2.46 -2.89 8.87
C TYR A 45 3.54 -1.94 9.39
N LYS A 46 4.78 -2.43 9.45
CA LYS A 46 5.92 -1.58 9.72
C LYS A 46 6.01 -0.43 8.71
N SER A 47 6.09 0.79 9.22
CA SER A 47 6.01 2.01 8.43
C SER A 47 6.74 3.15 9.12
N PRO A 48 7.35 4.10 8.39
CA PRO A 48 7.78 5.39 8.92
C PRO A 48 6.62 6.35 9.28
N PHE A 49 5.38 6.02 8.90
CA PHE A 49 4.17 6.81 9.15
C PHE A 49 4.16 8.21 8.53
N VAL A 50 4.80 8.40 7.39
CA VAL A 50 4.69 9.65 6.62
C VAL A 50 3.26 9.87 6.15
N ASP A 51 2.58 8.81 5.74
CA ASP A 51 1.17 8.80 5.35
C ASP A 51 0.35 7.84 6.24
N GLN A 52 0.45 8.00 7.56
CA GLN A 52 -0.36 7.30 8.56
C GLN A 52 -0.34 5.76 8.43
N GLY A 53 0.74 5.18 7.89
CA GLY A 53 0.91 3.75 7.70
C GLY A 53 0.71 3.26 6.27
N TYR A 54 0.25 4.12 5.34
CA TYR A 54 0.16 3.79 3.92
C TYR A 54 1.51 3.83 3.18
N ASP A 55 2.59 4.15 3.88
CA ASP A 55 3.98 4.07 3.44
C ASP A 55 4.66 2.85 4.10
N ILE A 56 4.45 1.66 3.51
CA ILE A 56 4.85 0.39 4.11
C ILE A 56 6.33 0.11 3.84
N SER A 57 7.12 -0.04 4.92
CA SER A 57 8.55 -0.37 4.84
C SER A 57 8.86 -1.88 4.97
N ASP A 58 7.93 -2.65 5.54
CA ASP A 58 8.01 -4.10 5.61
C ASP A 58 6.60 -4.70 5.66
N TYR A 59 6.24 -5.45 4.62
CA TYR A 59 4.93 -6.09 4.49
C TYR A 59 4.72 -7.30 5.40
N TYR A 60 5.79 -7.85 6.01
CA TYR A 60 5.75 -9.05 6.85
C TYR A 60 5.85 -8.76 8.35
N ALA A 61 5.92 -7.48 8.73
CA ALA A 61 6.05 -7.05 10.11
C ALA A 61 4.90 -6.12 10.53
N ILE A 62 4.49 -6.24 11.80
CA ILE A 62 3.59 -5.29 12.46
C ILE A 62 4.43 -4.11 12.97
N ALA A 63 3.90 -2.89 12.88
CA ALA A 63 4.52 -1.71 13.48
C ALA A 63 4.54 -1.85 15.00
N GLU A 64 5.69 -1.59 15.63
CA GLU A 64 5.92 -1.76 17.07
C GLU A 64 4.93 -0.94 17.91
N GLU A 65 4.51 0.21 17.39
CA GLU A 65 3.52 1.09 18.03
C GLU A 65 2.16 0.42 18.21
N PHE A 66 1.81 -0.54 17.36
CA PHE A 66 0.51 -1.24 17.43
C PHE A 66 0.58 -2.56 18.18
N GLY A 67 1.79 -3.11 18.34
CA GLY A 67 1.99 -4.38 19.05
C GLY A 67 2.86 -5.36 18.28
N THR A 68 2.70 -6.65 18.58
CA THR A 68 3.53 -7.73 18.04
C THR A 68 2.75 -8.64 17.10
N MET A 69 3.48 -9.49 16.37
CA MET A 69 2.86 -10.51 15.52
C MET A 69 2.06 -11.53 16.36
N GLU A 70 2.51 -11.85 17.55
CA GLU A 70 1.79 -12.73 18.48
C GLU A 70 0.46 -12.11 18.91
N GLU A 71 0.43 -10.81 19.15
CA GLU A 71 -0.81 -10.08 19.48
C GLU A 71 -1.75 -10.02 18.28
N PHE A 72 -1.21 -9.92 17.08
CA PHE A 72 -2.03 -10.02 15.86
C PHE A 72 -2.62 -11.44 15.69
N ASP A 73 -1.82 -12.48 15.91
CA ASP A 73 -2.30 -13.87 15.88
C ASP A 73 -3.38 -14.12 16.95
N GLU A 74 -3.24 -13.52 18.13
CA GLU A 74 -4.27 -13.54 19.18
C GLU A 74 -5.55 -12.83 18.71
N LEU A 75 -5.43 -11.66 18.07
CA LEU A 75 -6.58 -10.93 17.53
C LEU A 75 -7.36 -11.78 16.53
N LEU A 76 -6.68 -12.45 15.58
CA LEU A 76 -7.32 -13.35 14.62
C LEU A 76 -8.06 -14.49 15.33
N SER A 77 -7.42 -15.12 16.31
CA SER A 77 -8.00 -16.23 17.08
C SER A 77 -9.22 -15.80 17.89
N GLU A 78 -9.12 -14.65 18.61
CA GLU A 78 -10.20 -14.14 19.46
C GLU A 78 -11.39 -13.62 18.62
N ALA A 79 -11.14 -13.03 17.47
CA ALA A 79 -12.19 -12.63 16.53
C ALA A 79 -12.94 -13.88 16.01
N LYS A 80 -12.20 -14.91 15.58
CA LYS A 80 -12.77 -16.16 15.07
C LYS A 80 -13.68 -16.87 16.09
N LYS A 81 -13.31 -16.87 17.38
CA LYS A 81 -14.14 -17.43 18.47
C LYS A 81 -15.50 -16.75 18.59
N ARG A 82 -15.64 -15.55 18.05
CA ARG A 82 -16.85 -14.72 18.08
C ARG A 82 -17.56 -14.65 16.73
N ASP A 83 -17.21 -15.53 15.78
CA ASP A 83 -17.67 -15.45 14.40
C ASP A 83 -17.50 -14.05 13.80
N MET A 84 -16.32 -13.48 14.01
CA MET A 84 -15.87 -12.22 13.43
C MET A 84 -14.64 -12.44 12.59
N TYR A 85 -14.50 -11.66 11.53
CA TYR A 85 -13.43 -11.77 10.55
C TYR A 85 -12.59 -10.51 10.53
N ILE A 86 -11.29 -10.67 10.41
CA ILE A 86 -10.35 -9.54 10.28
C ILE A 86 -9.91 -9.44 8.82
N ILE A 87 -9.99 -8.25 8.27
CA ILE A 87 -9.35 -7.87 7.01
C ILE A 87 -8.41 -6.71 7.23
N MET A 88 -7.38 -6.61 6.40
CA MET A 88 -6.38 -5.54 6.47
C MET A 88 -6.43 -4.69 5.22
N ASP A 89 -5.82 -3.51 5.28
CA ASP A 89 -5.52 -2.73 4.11
C ASP A 89 -4.42 -3.39 3.28
N LEU A 90 -4.60 -3.48 1.97
CA LEU A 90 -3.61 -3.97 1.03
C LEU A 90 -3.12 -2.78 0.20
N VAL A 91 -1.95 -2.29 0.51
CA VAL A 91 -1.33 -1.14 -0.15
C VAL A 91 -0.28 -1.65 -1.13
N ILE A 92 -0.65 -1.74 -2.39
CA ILE A 92 0.16 -2.36 -3.44
C ILE A 92 0.38 -1.48 -4.67
N ASN A 93 -0.13 -0.24 -4.67
CA ASN A 93 0.24 0.74 -5.68
C ASN A 93 1.66 1.28 -5.46
N HIS A 94 2.07 1.42 -4.21
CA HIS A 94 3.35 1.98 -3.78
C HIS A 94 3.83 1.30 -2.49
N CYS A 95 5.08 1.52 -2.11
CA CYS A 95 5.61 1.17 -0.80
C CYS A 95 6.34 2.37 -0.20
N SER A 96 6.91 2.24 1.00
CA SER A 96 7.77 3.27 1.57
C SER A 96 9.10 3.38 0.81
N ASP A 97 9.67 4.58 0.77
CA ASP A 97 11.07 4.80 0.36
C ASP A 97 12.07 4.07 1.27
N GLN A 98 11.65 3.69 2.50
CA GLN A 98 12.45 2.88 3.42
C GLN A 98 12.30 1.36 3.19
N HIS A 99 11.47 0.93 2.25
CA HIS A 99 11.36 -0.49 1.90
C HIS A 99 12.65 -0.99 1.26
N GLU A 100 13.08 -2.21 1.61
CA GLU A 100 14.35 -2.75 1.13
C GLU A 100 14.46 -2.80 -0.40
N TRP A 101 13.34 -3.02 -1.11
CA TRP A 101 13.32 -3.02 -2.58
C TRP A 101 13.72 -1.65 -3.13
N PHE A 102 13.17 -0.57 -2.56
CA PHE A 102 13.48 0.77 -3.03
C PHE A 102 14.90 1.20 -2.64
N GLN A 103 15.37 0.83 -1.45
CA GLN A 103 16.75 1.08 -1.03
C GLN A 103 17.76 0.39 -1.96
N LYS A 104 17.47 -0.86 -2.37
CA LYS A 104 18.29 -1.58 -3.37
C LYS A 104 18.21 -0.93 -4.75
N ALA A 105 17.03 -0.46 -5.16
CA ALA A 105 16.86 0.26 -6.43
C ALA A 105 17.62 1.59 -6.46
N LEU A 106 17.69 2.33 -5.35
CA LEU A 106 18.48 3.56 -5.24
C LEU A 106 19.98 3.26 -5.25
N ALA A 107 20.41 2.14 -4.66
CA ALA A 107 21.81 1.75 -4.62
C ALA A 107 22.33 1.32 -6.01
N ASP A 108 21.46 0.74 -6.84
CA ASP A 108 21.74 0.36 -8.23
C ASP A 108 20.55 0.70 -9.14
N PRO A 109 20.47 1.95 -9.66
CA PRO A 109 19.37 2.41 -10.49
C PRO A 109 19.29 1.77 -11.89
N ASP A 110 20.19 0.89 -12.23
CA ASP A 110 20.20 0.08 -13.45
C ASP A 110 20.10 -1.43 -13.16
N GLY A 111 19.99 -1.81 -11.87
CA GLY A 111 19.90 -3.19 -11.41
C GLY A 111 18.47 -3.75 -11.40
N GLU A 112 18.35 -5.00 -10.96
CA GLU A 112 17.09 -5.77 -10.94
C GLU A 112 15.97 -5.04 -10.17
N TYR A 113 16.28 -4.46 -9.00
CA TYR A 113 15.28 -3.79 -8.17
C TYR A 113 14.81 -2.45 -8.74
N ALA A 114 15.57 -1.83 -9.66
CA ALA A 114 15.12 -0.62 -10.34
C ALA A 114 13.84 -0.86 -11.16
N ASP A 115 13.68 -2.06 -11.73
CA ASP A 115 12.50 -2.45 -12.50
C ASP A 115 11.25 -2.71 -11.63
N TYR A 116 11.39 -2.73 -10.31
CA TYR A 116 10.25 -2.78 -9.37
C TYR A 116 9.54 -1.43 -9.25
N PHE A 117 10.15 -0.36 -9.76
CA PHE A 117 9.67 1.01 -9.70
C PHE A 117 9.70 1.66 -11.09
N TYR A 118 9.13 2.85 -11.21
CA TYR A 118 9.17 3.60 -12.46
C TYR A 118 10.30 4.62 -12.43
N PHE A 119 11.51 4.21 -12.82
CA PHE A 119 12.64 5.13 -13.05
C PHE A 119 12.64 5.60 -14.50
N ARG A 120 12.71 6.90 -14.72
CA ARG A 120 12.74 7.52 -16.06
C ARG A 120 13.77 8.65 -16.10
N LYS A 121 14.43 8.78 -17.23
CA LYS A 121 15.35 9.92 -17.46
C LYS A 121 14.58 11.22 -17.54
N GLY A 122 15.15 12.28 -16.98
CA GLY A 122 14.64 13.63 -17.12
C GLY A 122 14.70 14.13 -18.58
N ARG A 123 13.89 15.13 -18.88
CA ARG A 123 13.87 15.78 -20.20
C ARG A 123 14.49 17.18 -20.08
N ASN A 124 15.68 17.38 -20.66
CA ASN A 124 16.39 18.67 -20.64
C ASN A 124 16.59 19.26 -19.24
N GLY A 125 16.93 18.41 -18.26
CA GLY A 125 17.13 18.82 -16.87
C GLY A 125 15.85 19.03 -16.06
N ASN A 126 14.69 18.71 -16.64
CA ASN A 126 13.39 18.72 -15.98
C ASN A 126 12.88 17.29 -15.72
N PRO A 127 11.85 17.11 -14.88
CA PRO A 127 11.17 15.82 -14.72
C PRO A 127 10.71 15.22 -16.05
N PRO A 128 10.47 13.89 -16.09
CA PRO A 128 10.00 13.19 -17.30
C PRO A 128 8.69 13.72 -17.87
N SER A 129 7.80 14.23 -17.03
CA SER A 129 6.53 14.84 -17.44
C SER A 129 6.04 15.87 -16.41
N ASN A 130 5.05 16.66 -16.79
CA ASN A 130 4.47 17.74 -15.96
C ASN A 130 3.35 17.23 -15.01
N LEU A 131 3.43 16.01 -14.54
CA LEU A 131 2.40 15.45 -13.67
C LEU A 131 2.55 15.92 -12.21
N ARG A 132 1.40 16.25 -11.59
CA ARG A 132 1.29 16.66 -10.19
C ARG A 132 0.79 15.51 -9.33
N SER A 133 1.49 15.23 -8.22
CA SER A 133 1.09 14.27 -7.19
C SER A 133 -0.29 14.61 -6.60
N TYR A 134 -1.00 13.61 -6.10
CA TYR A 134 -2.24 13.81 -5.33
C TYR A 134 -2.02 14.72 -4.11
N PHE A 135 -0.81 14.72 -3.54
CA PHE A 135 -0.45 15.55 -2.38
C PHE A 135 0.21 16.87 -2.76
N GLY A 136 0.27 17.18 -4.06
CA GLY A 136 0.86 18.43 -4.59
C GLY A 136 2.33 18.28 -4.96
N GLY A 137 2.82 19.24 -5.75
CA GLY A 137 4.16 19.18 -6.32
C GLY A 137 4.29 18.19 -7.48
N SER A 138 5.48 18.06 -8.06
CA SER A 138 5.75 17.06 -9.09
C SER A 138 5.55 15.64 -8.55
N CYS A 139 5.04 14.70 -9.37
CA CYS A 139 5.06 13.29 -9.02
C CYS A 139 6.38 12.57 -9.41
N TRP A 140 7.38 13.32 -9.77
CA TRP A 140 8.72 12.85 -10.10
C TRP A 140 9.76 13.42 -9.15
N GLU A 141 10.49 12.55 -8.46
CA GLU A 141 11.58 12.95 -7.56
C GLU A 141 12.92 12.53 -8.14
N PRO A 142 13.95 13.41 -8.16
CA PRO A 142 15.25 13.08 -8.72
C PRO A 142 15.97 11.98 -7.93
N VAL A 143 16.60 11.07 -8.65
CA VAL A 143 17.46 10.03 -8.06
C VAL A 143 18.88 10.59 -7.92
N PRO A 144 19.41 10.75 -6.68
CA PRO A 144 20.70 11.36 -6.44
C PRO A 144 21.84 10.71 -7.25
N GLY A 145 22.68 11.53 -7.86
CA GLY A 145 23.84 11.06 -8.63
C GLY A 145 23.53 10.52 -10.02
N THR A 146 22.30 10.63 -10.50
CA THR A 146 21.87 10.15 -11.82
C THR A 146 21.11 11.21 -12.61
N ASP A 147 20.77 10.93 -13.87
CA ASP A 147 19.85 11.74 -14.69
C ASP A 147 18.40 11.23 -14.62
N LYS A 148 18.11 10.32 -13.67
CA LYS A 148 16.81 9.67 -13.50
C LYS A 148 15.97 10.30 -12.42
N TYR A 149 14.68 10.05 -12.54
CA TYR A 149 13.63 10.37 -11.56
C TYR A 149 12.82 9.12 -11.28
N TYR A 150 12.29 8.99 -10.07
CA TYR A 150 11.28 7.96 -9.76
C TYR A 150 9.90 8.58 -9.63
N LEU A 151 8.89 7.78 -9.97
CA LEU A 151 7.48 8.15 -9.90
C LEU A 151 6.92 7.96 -8.49
N HIS A 152 6.14 8.93 -8.02
CA HIS A 152 5.27 8.80 -6.85
C HIS A 152 3.96 9.54 -7.08
N MET A 153 2.84 8.84 -7.11
CA MET A 153 1.54 9.49 -7.26
C MET A 153 1.05 10.15 -5.96
N PHE A 154 1.55 9.69 -4.82
CA PHE A 154 1.26 10.21 -3.47
C PHE A 154 2.46 10.98 -2.92
N ALA A 155 2.85 10.78 -1.66
CA ALA A 155 4.04 11.44 -1.12
C ALA A 155 5.33 10.97 -1.82
N LYS A 156 6.36 11.81 -1.82
CA LYS A 156 7.67 11.43 -2.39
C LYS A 156 8.31 10.24 -1.68
N GLU A 157 7.93 10.02 -0.42
CA GLU A 157 8.31 8.86 0.37
C GLU A 157 7.52 7.59 0.02
N GLN A 158 6.63 7.64 -0.99
CA GLN A 158 5.80 6.54 -1.46
C GLN A 158 6.05 6.25 -2.94
N PRO A 159 7.23 5.69 -3.31
CA PRO A 159 7.54 5.34 -4.70
C PRO A 159 6.55 4.31 -5.24
N ASP A 160 6.04 4.56 -6.45
CA ASP A 160 5.06 3.70 -7.12
C ASP A 160 5.69 2.39 -7.60
N LEU A 161 5.00 1.29 -7.32
CA LEU A 161 5.38 -0.05 -7.73
C LEU A 161 5.02 -0.34 -9.19
N ASN A 162 5.94 -0.93 -9.93
CA ASN A 162 5.80 -1.24 -11.35
C ASN A 162 5.05 -2.55 -11.57
N TRP A 163 3.74 -2.49 -11.67
CA TRP A 163 2.87 -3.65 -11.90
C TRP A 163 3.05 -4.33 -13.27
N GLU A 164 3.78 -3.73 -14.21
CA GLU A 164 4.18 -4.40 -15.46
C GLU A 164 5.25 -5.48 -15.21
N ASN A 165 6.02 -5.37 -14.12
CA ASN A 165 7.04 -6.34 -13.78
C ASN A 165 6.44 -7.62 -13.16
N PRO A 166 6.54 -8.79 -13.83
CA PRO A 166 5.97 -10.03 -13.30
C PRO A 166 6.65 -10.51 -12.01
N LEU A 167 7.95 -10.25 -11.83
CA LEU A 167 8.68 -10.64 -10.61
C LEU A 167 8.18 -9.86 -9.40
N LEU A 168 7.88 -8.57 -9.57
CA LEU A 168 7.24 -7.79 -8.51
C LEU A 168 5.86 -8.36 -8.16
N ARG A 169 5.03 -8.66 -9.18
CA ARG A 169 3.70 -9.26 -8.92
C ARG A 169 3.80 -10.56 -8.14
N GLU A 170 4.74 -11.44 -8.49
CA GLU A 170 5.01 -12.67 -7.75
C GLU A 170 5.31 -12.39 -6.27
N LYS A 171 6.17 -11.41 -5.97
CA LYS A 171 6.49 -11.01 -4.59
C LYS A 171 5.27 -10.49 -3.83
N LEU A 172 4.44 -9.70 -4.49
CA LEU A 172 3.18 -9.23 -3.89
C LEU A 172 2.20 -10.38 -3.65
N TYR A 173 2.10 -11.33 -4.57
CA TYR A 173 1.23 -12.51 -4.40
C TYR A 173 1.72 -13.43 -3.29
N GLU A 174 3.03 -13.65 -3.16
CA GLU A 174 3.63 -14.38 -2.03
C GLU A 174 3.26 -13.73 -0.69
N MET A 175 3.38 -12.41 -0.59
CA MET A 175 3.04 -11.65 0.61
C MET A 175 1.54 -11.76 0.95
N ILE A 176 0.66 -11.58 -0.03
CA ILE A 176 -0.79 -11.70 0.17
C ILE A 176 -1.16 -13.09 0.67
N ASN A 177 -0.63 -14.13 0.00
CA ASN A 177 -0.89 -15.52 0.39
C ASN A 177 -0.39 -15.81 1.81
N TRP A 178 0.77 -15.29 2.20
CA TRP A 178 1.31 -15.45 3.55
C TRP A 178 0.36 -14.92 4.63
N TRP A 179 -0.25 -13.76 4.42
CA TRP A 179 -1.24 -13.21 5.35
C TRP A 179 -2.53 -14.04 5.39
N LEU A 180 -3.00 -14.51 4.23
CA LEU A 180 -4.19 -15.36 4.15
C LEU A 180 -3.95 -16.70 4.84
N GLU A 181 -2.77 -17.30 4.69
CA GLU A 181 -2.36 -18.53 5.38
C GLU A 181 -2.29 -18.37 6.90
N LYS A 182 -1.95 -17.17 7.41
CA LYS A 182 -2.03 -16.86 8.84
C LYS A 182 -3.47 -16.85 9.39
N GLY A 183 -4.47 -16.80 8.53
CA GLY A 183 -5.89 -16.80 8.91
C GLY A 183 -6.56 -15.42 8.74
N LEU A 184 -5.92 -14.47 8.06
CA LEU A 184 -6.59 -13.25 7.64
C LEU A 184 -7.73 -13.59 6.69
N ALA A 185 -8.90 -12.96 6.87
CA ALA A 185 -10.09 -13.27 6.08
C ALA A 185 -10.11 -12.58 4.71
N GLY A 186 -9.23 -11.62 4.48
CA GLY A 186 -9.14 -10.89 3.24
C GLY A 186 -8.55 -9.50 3.37
N PHE A 187 -8.80 -8.67 2.37
CA PHE A 187 -8.21 -7.32 2.29
C PHE A 187 -9.19 -6.28 1.75
N ARG A 188 -9.01 -5.05 2.18
CA ARG A 188 -9.46 -3.86 1.46
C ARG A 188 -8.29 -3.37 0.63
N ILE A 189 -8.45 -3.28 -0.68
CA ILE A 189 -7.36 -2.91 -1.59
C ILE A 189 -7.35 -1.40 -1.76
N ASP A 190 -6.23 -0.77 -1.39
CA ASP A 190 -6.04 0.67 -1.50
C ASP A 190 -5.60 1.09 -2.91
N ALA A 191 -6.03 2.27 -3.35
CA ALA A 191 -5.58 2.94 -4.58
C ALA A 191 -5.48 2.03 -5.82
N ILE A 192 -6.35 1.04 -5.92
CA ILE A 192 -6.22 -0.08 -6.89
C ILE A 192 -6.28 0.38 -8.35
N ILE A 193 -6.99 1.44 -8.67
CA ILE A 193 -7.04 1.97 -10.04
C ILE A 193 -5.70 2.51 -10.53
N ASN A 194 -4.79 2.83 -9.61
CA ASN A 194 -3.50 3.45 -9.93
C ASN A 194 -2.43 2.43 -10.32
N ILE A 195 -2.67 1.12 -10.19
CA ILE A 195 -1.69 0.08 -10.52
C ILE A 195 -1.39 -0.01 -12.02
N LYS A 196 -2.33 0.41 -12.88
CA LYS A 196 -2.14 0.48 -14.33
C LYS A 196 -2.00 1.93 -14.77
N LYS A 197 -0.95 2.22 -15.52
CA LYS A 197 -0.56 3.58 -15.90
C LYS A 197 -0.28 3.67 -17.38
N ASP A 198 -0.44 4.86 -17.96
CA ASP A 198 0.14 5.17 -19.26
C ASP A 198 1.66 5.27 -19.12
N LEU A 199 2.37 4.28 -19.67
CA LEU A 199 3.82 4.13 -19.53
C LEU A 199 4.64 5.12 -20.37
N ASP A 200 3.99 5.85 -21.28
CA ASP A 200 4.62 6.92 -22.06
C ASP A 200 4.82 8.18 -21.20
N PHE A 201 4.10 8.25 -20.06
CA PHE A 201 4.13 9.39 -19.14
C PHE A 201 4.06 10.74 -19.88
N PRO A 202 3.00 10.98 -20.65
CA PRO A 202 2.90 12.18 -21.49
C PRO A 202 2.70 13.44 -20.65
N ASP A 203 3.06 14.58 -21.23
CA ASP A 203 2.64 15.86 -20.71
C ASP A 203 1.17 16.11 -21.02
N PHE A 204 0.44 16.64 -20.05
CA PHE A 204 -0.94 17.05 -20.21
C PHE A 204 -1.06 18.58 -20.14
N LYS A 205 -2.20 19.09 -20.62
CA LYS A 205 -2.52 20.51 -20.41
C LYS A 205 -2.60 20.78 -18.91
N PRO A 206 -1.82 21.77 -18.41
CA PRO A 206 -1.89 22.16 -17.01
C PRO A 206 -3.30 22.47 -16.54
N ASP A 207 -3.64 22.05 -15.33
CA ASP A 207 -4.95 22.25 -14.71
C ASP A 207 -4.88 23.03 -13.38
N GLY A 208 -3.70 23.59 -13.06
CA GLY A 208 -3.45 24.41 -11.90
C GLY A 208 -2.46 25.56 -12.16
N PRO A 209 -2.33 26.48 -11.20
CA PRO A 209 -1.43 27.65 -11.32
C PRO A 209 0.04 27.28 -11.26
N ASP A 210 0.38 26.06 -10.84
CA ASP A 210 1.73 25.52 -10.74
C ASP A 210 2.32 25.04 -12.08
N GLY A 211 1.53 25.09 -13.16
CA GLY A 211 1.93 24.61 -14.48
C GLY A 211 1.93 23.10 -14.64
N LEU A 212 1.43 22.38 -13.65
CA LEU A 212 1.35 20.92 -13.63
C LEU A 212 -0.08 20.44 -13.99
N ALA A 213 -0.18 19.17 -14.33
CA ALA A 213 -1.43 18.45 -14.58
C ALA A 213 -1.61 17.32 -13.58
N GLY A 214 -2.81 17.12 -13.06
CA GLY A 214 -3.09 16.07 -12.09
C GLY A 214 -2.68 14.68 -12.57
N CYS A 215 -1.96 13.92 -11.74
CA CYS A 215 -1.42 12.61 -12.11
C CYS A 215 -2.50 11.55 -12.39
N TRP A 216 -3.74 11.75 -11.91
CA TRP A 216 -4.87 10.88 -12.22
C TRP A 216 -5.10 10.71 -13.74
N LYS A 217 -4.67 11.68 -14.56
CA LYS A 217 -4.78 11.64 -16.02
C LYS A 217 -3.96 10.53 -16.67
N MET A 218 -2.90 10.03 -16.01
CA MET A 218 -2.11 8.92 -16.53
C MET A 218 -2.70 7.54 -16.21
N VAL A 219 -3.76 7.48 -15.40
CA VAL A 219 -4.47 6.25 -15.07
C VAL A 219 -5.90 6.25 -15.58
N ASP A 220 -6.40 7.42 -15.99
CA ASP A 220 -7.73 7.57 -16.57
C ASP A 220 -7.76 6.96 -17.98
N GLU A 221 -8.81 6.21 -18.27
CA GLU A 221 -9.00 5.55 -19.57
C GLU A 221 -7.86 4.60 -20.01
N VAL A 222 -7.04 4.10 -19.07
CA VAL A 222 -5.99 3.11 -19.36
C VAL A 222 -6.55 1.70 -19.23
N ASP A 223 -6.55 0.96 -20.35
CA ASP A 223 -6.98 -0.43 -20.37
C ASP A 223 -6.00 -1.35 -19.61
N GLY A 224 -6.51 -2.47 -19.06
CA GLY A 224 -5.68 -3.52 -18.49
C GLY A 224 -5.74 -3.64 -16.97
N VAL A 225 -6.45 -2.77 -16.25
CA VAL A 225 -6.67 -2.95 -14.78
C VAL A 225 -7.43 -4.24 -14.51
N GLY A 226 -8.45 -4.56 -15.32
CA GLY A 226 -9.25 -5.77 -15.16
C GLY A 226 -8.42 -7.04 -15.25
N GLU A 227 -7.50 -7.12 -16.20
CA GLU A 227 -6.60 -8.26 -16.39
C GLU A 227 -5.64 -8.43 -15.19
N LEU A 228 -5.09 -7.32 -14.66
CA LEU A 228 -4.25 -7.36 -13.46
C LEU A 228 -5.03 -7.82 -12.22
N LEU A 229 -6.27 -7.36 -12.08
CA LEU A 229 -7.15 -7.79 -10.97
C LEU A 229 -7.55 -9.26 -11.09
N GLU A 230 -7.80 -9.75 -12.29
CA GLU A 230 -8.10 -11.18 -12.51
C GLU A 230 -6.88 -12.05 -12.20
N ASP A 231 -5.69 -11.62 -12.64
CA ASP A 231 -4.43 -12.28 -12.34
C ASP A 231 -4.16 -12.33 -10.82
N LEU A 232 -4.29 -11.18 -10.16
CA LEU A 232 -4.20 -11.06 -8.70
C LEU A 232 -5.17 -12.02 -7.99
N LYS A 233 -6.44 -11.99 -8.35
CA LYS A 233 -7.48 -12.85 -7.78
C LYS A 233 -7.15 -14.33 -7.94
N LYS A 234 -6.74 -14.74 -9.14
CA LYS A 234 -6.41 -16.14 -9.47
C LYS A 234 -5.23 -16.65 -8.64
N HIS A 235 -4.21 -15.82 -8.42
CA HIS A 235 -3.00 -16.22 -7.72
C HIS A 235 -3.09 -16.08 -6.20
N THR A 236 -4.11 -15.39 -5.69
CA THR A 236 -4.27 -15.10 -4.24
C THR A 236 -5.68 -15.45 -3.74
N PHE A 237 -6.59 -14.51 -3.76
CA PHE A 237 -7.89 -14.54 -3.07
C PHE A 237 -8.76 -15.75 -3.40
N GLN A 238 -8.74 -16.20 -4.66
CA GLN A 238 -9.55 -17.33 -5.10
C GLN A 238 -9.14 -18.64 -4.41
N LYS A 239 -7.88 -18.78 -3.98
CA LYS A 239 -7.38 -19.98 -3.30
C LYS A 239 -7.88 -20.12 -1.86
N TYR A 240 -8.30 -19.01 -1.24
CA TYR A 240 -8.62 -18.91 0.18
C TYR A 240 -10.07 -18.51 0.44
N GLU A 241 -10.88 -18.32 -0.62
CA GLU A 241 -12.24 -17.77 -0.50
C GLU A 241 -12.23 -16.42 0.28
N ALA A 242 -11.18 -15.62 0.07
CA ALA A 242 -10.96 -14.40 0.80
C ALA A 242 -11.96 -13.30 0.41
N PHE A 243 -12.34 -12.49 1.39
CA PHE A 243 -13.16 -11.29 1.18
C PHE A 243 -12.28 -10.13 0.67
N THR A 244 -12.74 -9.44 -0.40
CA THR A 244 -12.06 -8.26 -0.96
C THR A 244 -13.06 -7.20 -1.39
#